data_8252b4dcf68ea82c2e74e1c505c1d7a9
#
_entry.id   8252b4dcf68ea82c2e74e1c505c1d7a9
#
_cell.length_a   1.000
_cell.length_b   1.000
_cell.length_c   1.000
_cell.angle_alpha   90.00
_cell.angle_beta   90.00
_cell.angle_gamma   90.00
#
_symmetry.space_group_name_H-M   'P 1'
#
loop_
_entity.id
_entity.type
_entity.pdbx_description
1 polymer ?
#
loop_
_entity_poly.entity_id
_entity_poly.type
_entity_poly.pdbx_seq_one_letter_code
_entity_poly.pdbx_strand_id
1 'polypeptide(L)'
;ELQQSLTKYADLHNADDQRWFIEAFEMIPLKELATRDYEIMGGVSSFKTEVLRKYPFSEYFEGYGLYEDADYTLRLSSIGKLYVNTAAQCEHHHNASGRPNQFKYGKMVVKNGWYVWRVRWPKPSLNAKLKWHAIVWLLTIIRLTNVFTTNESKKALTESLGRIVAWWQLLFMKPRHNDY
;
A
#
# COMPACT_ATOMS: atom_id res chain seq x y z
N GLU A 1 -15.33 26.92 -5.95
CA GLU A 1 -15.87 25.66 -5.38
C GLU A 1 -14.82 24.92 -4.53
N LEU A 2 -13.60 24.67 -5.05
CA LEU A 2 -12.54 24.00 -4.31
C LEU A 2 -12.14 24.75 -3.03
N GLN A 3 -12.06 26.07 -3.09
CA GLN A 3 -11.68 26.93 -1.96
C GLN A 3 -12.76 27.00 -0.88
N GLN A 4 -14.03 26.91 -1.26
CA GLN A 4 -15.15 26.79 -0.32
C GLN A 4 -15.19 25.41 0.34
N SER A 5 -14.82 24.37 -0.36
CA SER A 5 -14.67 23.02 0.20
C SER A 5 -13.53 22.96 1.24
N LEU A 6 -12.37 23.57 0.96
CA LEU A 6 -11.23 23.63 1.86
C LEU A 6 -11.50 24.45 3.13
N THR A 7 -12.27 25.52 3.04
CA THR A 7 -12.64 26.35 4.21
C THR A 7 -13.60 25.59 5.14
N LYS A 8 -14.54 24.83 4.57
CA LYS A 8 -15.39 23.91 5.33
C LYS A 8 -14.60 22.77 6.00
N TYR A 9 -13.48 22.35 5.44
CA TYR A 9 -12.60 21.32 6.01
C TYR A 9 -11.94 21.77 7.32
N ALA A 10 -11.63 23.06 7.45
CA ALA A 10 -10.94 23.62 8.61
C ALA A 10 -11.81 23.65 9.88
N ASP A 11 -13.12 23.66 9.74
CA ASP A 11 -14.08 23.81 10.85
C ASP A 11 -14.61 22.46 11.40
N LEU A 12 -14.18 21.31 10.83
CA LEU A 12 -14.64 19.98 11.20
C LEU A 12 -13.97 19.44 12.48
N HIS A 13 -14.19 20.07 13.61
CA HIS A 13 -13.64 19.60 14.88
C HIS A 13 -14.61 18.83 15.79
N ASN A 14 -15.87 18.66 15.39
CA ASN A 14 -16.90 18.03 16.20
C ASN A 14 -17.35 16.67 15.63
N ALA A 15 -17.80 15.74 16.49
CA ALA A 15 -18.26 14.40 16.08
C ALA A 15 -19.51 14.44 15.17
N ASP A 16 -20.37 15.44 15.34
CA ASP A 16 -21.56 15.63 14.50
C ASP A 16 -21.15 16.10 13.09
N ASP A 17 -20.06 16.86 12.96
CA ASP A 17 -19.54 17.31 11.68
C ASP A 17 -18.97 16.14 10.85
N GLN A 18 -18.44 15.10 11.50
CA GLN A 18 -17.95 13.90 10.82
C GLN A 18 -19.07 13.09 10.19
N ARG A 19 -20.23 13.00 10.86
CA ARG A 19 -21.41 12.33 10.33
C ARG A 19 -21.90 13.04 9.08
N TRP A 20 -22.01 14.36 9.13
CA TRP A 20 -22.38 15.19 7.98
C TRP A 20 -21.38 15.03 6.81
N PHE A 21 -20.08 14.97 7.09
CA PHE A 21 -19.05 14.77 6.08
C PHE A 21 -19.22 13.43 5.35
N ILE A 22 -19.48 12.36 6.11
CA ILE A 22 -19.72 11.04 5.55
C ILE A 22 -20.99 11.04 4.67
N GLU A 23 -22.07 11.66 5.14
CA GLU A 23 -23.34 11.74 4.42
C GLU A 23 -23.25 12.66 3.19
N ALA A 24 -22.59 13.80 3.30
CA ALA A 24 -22.52 14.80 2.23
C ALA A 24 -21.60 14.39 1.06
N PHE A 25 -20.64 13.50 1.29
CA PHE A 25 -19.67 13.06 0.27
C PHE A 25 -19.88 11.63 -0.21
N GLU A 26 -21.04 11.04 0.08
CA GLU A 26 -21.36 9.66 -0.33
C GLU A 26 -20.24 8.67 0.04
N MET A 27 -19.70 8.80 1.24
CA MET A 27 -18.63 7.93 1.70
C MET A 27 -19.13 6.53 1.99
N ILE A 28 -18.59 5.55 1.34
CA ILE A 28 -18.93 4.15 1.48
C ILE A 28 -17.84 3.46 2.32
N PRO A 29 -18.20 2.72 3.37
CA PRO A 29 -17.23 1.90 4.09
C PRO A 29 -16.54 0.92 3.14
N LEU A 30 -15.23 0.85 3.16
CA LEU A 30 -14.47 -0.07 2.31
C LEU A 30 -14.94 -1.53 2.44
N LYS A 31 -15.43 -1.91 3.63
CA LYS A 31 -16.02 -3.21 3.88
C LYS A 31 -17.23 -3.54 2.98
N GLU A 32 -17.99 -2.53 2.58
CA GLU A 32 -19.17 -2.68 1.76
C GLU A 32 -18.84 -2.67 0.27
N LEU A 33 -17.73 -1.99 -0.11
CA LEU A 33 -17.26 -1.93 -1.49
C LEU A 33 -16.38 -3.11 -1.88
N ALA A 34 -15.72 -3.73 -0.94
CA ALA A 34 -14.66 -4.67 -1.24
C ALA A 34 -15.03 -6.10 -0.91
N THR A 35 -15.12 -6.90 -1.94
CA THR A 35 -14.82 -8.33 -1.88
C THR A 35 -13.31 -8.58 -1.70
N ARG A 36 -12.48 -7.56 -1.67
CA ARG A 36 -11.02 -7.58 -1.51
C ARG A 36 -10.59 -6.67 -0.37
N ASP A 37 -9.56 -7.12 0.30
CA ASP A 37 -8.97 -6.53 1.48
C ASP A 37 -8.52 -5.08 1.29
N TYR A 38 -8.76 -4.31 2.30
CA TYR A 38 -8.74 -2.86 2.45
C TYR A 38 -7.37 -2.22 2.22
N GLU A 39 -7.09 -1.75 1.01
CA GLU A 39 -5.94 -0.91 0.73
C GLU A 39 -6.44 0.47 0.28
N ILE A 40 -6.08 1.51 1.03
CA ILE A 40 -6.26 2.89 0.61
C ILE A 40 -4.98 3.35 -0.06
N MET A 41 -5.09 3.89 -1.27
CA MET A 41 -3.95 4.43 -2.00
C MET A 41 -3.38 5.65 -1.27
N GLY A 42 -2.09 5.60 -0.95
CA GLY A 42 -1.39 6.65 -0.21
C GLY A 42 -1.37 8.01 -0.89
N GLY A 43 -1.49 8.04 -2.22
CA GLY A 43 -1.48 9.29 -2.97
C GLY A 43 -2.70 10.18 -2.77
N VAL A 44 -3.83 9.66 -2.29
CA VAL A 44 -5.10 10.39 -2.12
C VAL A 44 -5.82 9.87 -0.88
N SER A 45 -5.25 10.12 0.27
CA SER A 45 -5.86 9.74 1.54
C SER A 45 -5.75 10.83 2.59
N SER A 46 -6.72 10.90 3.47
CA SER A 46 -6.71 11.80 4.63
C SER A 46 -6.97 11.01 5.91
N PHE A 47 -6.30 11.41 6.97
CA PHE A 47 -6.40 10.77 8.27
C PHE A 47 -6.58 11.82 9.36
N LYS A 48 -7.30 11.47 10.42
CA LYS A 48 -7.37 12.31 11.59
C LYS A 48 -5.99 12.50 12.20
N THR A 49 -5.61 13.72 12.51
CA THR A 49 -4.30 14.05 13.11
C THR A 49 -4.01 13.25 14.38
N GLU A 50 -5.02 13.00 15.20
CA GLU A 50 -4.89 12.18 16.41
C GLU A 50 -4.49 10.75 16.11
N VAL A 51 -5.06 10.17 15.03
CA VAL A 51 -4.73 8.82 14.56
C VAL A 51 -3.28 8.78 14.07
N LEU A 52 -2.86 9.76 13.27
CA LEU A 52 -1.48 9.85 12.79
C LEU A 52 -0.47 9.98 13.93
N ARG A 53 -0.80 10.76 14.97
CA ARG A 53 0.06 10.92 16.15
C ARG A 53 0.18 9.65 16.98
N LYS A 54 -0.92 8.92 17.12
CA LYS A 54 -0.99 7.69 17.92
C LYS A 54 -0.43 6.47 17.18
N TYR A 55 -0.66 6.42 15.88
CA TYR A 55 -0.27 5.32 14.99
C TYR A 55 0.49 5.89 13.80
N PRO A 56 1.79 6.16 13.93
CA PRO A 56 2.59 6.71 12.83
C PRO A 56 2.78 5.69 11.69
N PHE A 57 3.21 6.18 10.54
CA PHE A 57 3.69 5.31 9.46
C PHE A 57 4.89 4.50 9.94
N SER A 58 5.04 3.29 9.42
CA SER A 58 6.16 2.43 9.76
C SER A 58 7.47 2.96 9.17
N GLU A 59 8.51 3.11 10.02
CA GLU A 59 9.85 3.50 9.58
C GLU A 59 10.55 2.42 8.72
N TYR A 60 9.94 1.25 8.57
CA TYR A 60 10.43 0.21 7.68
C TYR A 60 10.42 0.63 6.20
N PHE A 61 9.48 1.48 5.81
CA PHE A 61 9.31 1.92 4.42
C PHE A 61 10.15 3.16 4.14
N GLU A 62 11.35 2.96 3.61
CA GLU A 62 12.26 4.04 3.25
C GLU A 62 12.19 4.39 1.76
N GLY A 63 12.48 5.65 1.44
CA GLY A 63 12.61 6.13 0.08
C GLY A 63 11.29 6.16 -0.68
N TYR A 64 11.11 5.29 -1.68
CA TYR A 64 9.88 5.23 -2.48
C TYR A 64 8.67 4.69 -1.71
N GLY A 65 8.88 4.01 -0.59
CA GLY A 65 7.81 3.59 0.31
C GLY A 65 6.80 2.59 -0.25
N LEU A 66 7.14 1.82 -1.28
CA LEU A 66 6.19 0.88 -1.90
C LEU A 66 5.46 0.02 -0.85
N TYR A 67 4.12 0.04 -0.85
CA TYR A 67 3.21 -0.62 0.10
C TYR A 67 3.16 -0.01 1.52
N GLU A 68 3.68 1.19 1.74
CA GLU A 68 3.53 1.88 3.03
C GLU A 68 2.06 2.18 3.36
N ASP A 69 1.29 2.53 2.34
CA ASP A 69 -0.15 2.77 2.41
C ASP A 69 -0.93 1.50 2.77
N ALA A 70 -0.58 0.38 2.15
CA ALA A 70 -1.17 -0.92 2.47
C ALA A 70 -0.87 -1.34 3.92
N ASP A 71 0.38 -1.20 4.39
CA ASP A 71 0.74 -1.44 5.79
C ASP A 71 -0.10 -0.57 6.72
N TYR A 72 -0.11 0.74 6.46
CA TYR A 72 -0.76 1.70 7.33
C TYR A 72 -2.25 1.45 7.43
N THR A 73 -2.93 1.25 6.29
CA THR A 73 -4.36 1.00 6.27
C THR A 73 -4.75 -0.34 6.87
N LEU A 74 -3.95 -1.38 6.71
CA LEU A 74 -4.16 -2.66 7.37
C LEU A 74 -4.09 -2.54 8.90
N ARG A 75 -3.13 -1.78 9.43
CA ARG A 75 -3.04 -1.51 10.87
C ARG A 75 -4.23 -0.71 11.37
N LEU A 76 -4.64 0.34 10.65
CA LEU A 76 -5.78 1.17 11.01
C LEU A 76 -7.11 0.43 10.91
N SER A 77 -7.26 -0.50 9.99
CA SER A 77 -8.49 -1.29 9.82
C SER A 77 -8.84 -2.12 11.05
N SER A 78 -7.88 -2.41 11.92
CA SER A 78 -8.10 -3.13 13.18
C SER A 78 -8.67 -2.24 14.30
N ILE A 79 -8.54 -0.93 14.17
CA ILE A 79 -8.90 0.05 15.22
C ILE A 79 -10.04 0.99 14.81
N GLY A 80 -10.38 1.05 13.52
CA GLY A 80 -11.42 1.94 13.02
C GLY A 80 -11.94 1.57 11.64
N LYS A 81 -12.94 2.31 11.19
CA LYS A 81 -13.51 2.16 9.86
C LYS A 81 -12.71 3.00 8.87
N LEU A 82 -12.48 2.43 7.70
CA LEU A 82 -11.93 3.11 6.52
C LEU A 82 -13.05 3.35 5.52
N TYR A 83 -13.01 4.49 4.84
CA TYR A 83 -14.03 4.90 3.89
C TYR A 83 -13.40 5.32 2.55
N VAL A 84 -14.12 5.08 1.47
CA VAL A 84 -13.80 5.65 0.15
C VAL A 84 -14.84 6.72 -0.16
N ASN A 85 -14.37 7.91 -0.52
CA ASN A 85 -15.23 8.95 -1.08
C ASN A 85 -15.29 8.77 -2.59
N THR A 86 -16.40 8.26 -3.10
CA THR A 86 -16.59 8.00 -4.54
C THR A 86 -16.81 9.26 -5.36
N ALA A 87 -17.19 10.37 -4.73
CA ALA A 87 -17.33 11.67 -5.38
C ALA A 87 -16.02 12.45 -5.51
N ALA A 88 -15.00 12.08 -4.70
CA ALA A 88 -13.70 12.73 -4.77
C ALA A 88 -12.89 12.18 -5.96
N GLN A 89 -12.53 13.07 -6.85
CA GLN A 89 -11.72 12.73 -8.02
C GLN A 89 -10.48 13.62 -8.06
N CYS A 90 -9.34 13.03 -8.43
CA CYS A 90 -8.11 13.78 -8.67
C CYS A 90 -7.35 13.19 -9.86
N GLU A 91 -6.61 14.03 -10.55
CA GLU A 91 -5.69 13.59 -11.57
C GLU A 91 -4.40 13.08 -10.94
N HIS A 92 -3.91 11.94 -11.40
CA HIS A 92 -2.67 11.35 -10.93
C HIS A 92 -1.58 11.40 -11.98
N HIS A 93 -0.70 12.39 -11.88
CA HIS A 93 0.41 12.59 -12.80
C HIS A 93 1.65 11.82 -12.32
N HIS A 94 2.03 10.77 -13.06
CA HIS A 94 3.22 10.00 -12.78
C HIS A 94 4.49 10.72 -13.25
N ASN A 95 5.29 11.24 -12.33
CA ASN A 95 6.60 11.78 -12.65
C ASN A 95 7.66 10.67 -12.61
N ALA A 96 8.45 10.55 -13.67
CA ALA A 96 9.49 9.54 -13.78
C ALA A 96 10.65 9.75 -12.79
N SER A 97 10.92 11.00 -12.38
CA SER A 97 12.03 11.33 -11.47
C SER A 97 11.87 10.79 -10.04
N GLY A 98 10.62 10.56 -9.60
CA GLY A 98 10.33 10.03 -8.27
C GLY A 98 10.48 8.51 -8.14
N ARG A 99 10.70 7.79 -9.25
CA ARG A 99 10.74 6.33 -9.24
C ARG A 99 12.13 5.78 -8.93
N PRO A 100 12.26 4.74 -8.09
CA PRO A 100 13.54 4.07 -7.88
C PRO A 100 13.98 3.37 -9.17
N ASN A 101 15.28 3.03 -9.26
CA ASN A 101 15.71 2.16 -10.34
C ASN A 101 15.01 0.79 -10.25
N GLN A 102 14.86 0.11 -11.39
CA GLN A 102 14.04 -1.10 -11.48
C GLN A 102 14.55 -2.24 -10.58
N PHE A 103 15.87 -2.34 -10.35
CA PHE A 103 16.41 -3.34 -9.44
C PHE A 103 15.97 -3.09 -7.99
N LYS A 104 16.05 -1.86 -7.51
CA LYS A 104 15.57 -1.48 -6.18
C LYS A 104 14.06 -1.69 -6.08
N TYR A 105 13.31 -1.31 -7.12
CA TYR A 105 11.87 -1.52 -7.17
C TYR A 105 11.53 -3.01 -7.05
N GLY A 106 12.17 -3.89 -7.83
CA GLY A 106 11.97 -5.33 -7.73
C GLY A 106 12.27 -5.89 -6.33
N LYS A 107 13.30 -5.36 -5.66
CA LYS A 107 13.57 -5.72 -4.26
C LYS A 107 12.45 -5.30 -3.32
N MET A 108 11.91 -4.09 -3.49
CA MET A 108 10.80 -3.59 -2.66
C MET A 108 9.55 -4.44 -2.85
N VAL A 109 9.20 -4.79 -4.10
CA VAL A 109 8.03 -5.65 -4.39
C VAL A 109 8.02 -6.91 -3.54
N VAL A 110 9.18 -7.55 -3.38
CA VAL A 110 9.27 -8.81 -2.63
C VAL A 110 9.40 -8.58 -1.13
N LYS A 111 10.30 -7.69 -0.68
CA LYS A 111 10.56 -7.45 0.75
C LYS A 111 9.39 -6.77 1.43
N ASN A 112 8.89 -5.68 0.84
CA ASN A 112 7.77 -4.94 1.42
C ASN A 112 6.48 -5.74 1.30
N GLY A 113 6.29 -6.46 0.18
CA GLY A 113 5.17 -7.40 0.03
C GLY A 113 5.17 -8.50 1.09
N TRP A 114 6.34 -9.05 1.45
CA TRP A 114 6.46 -9.98 2.57
C TRP A 114 6.08 -9.32 3.89
N TYR A 115 6.60 -8.12 4.15
CA TYR A 115 6.33 -7.38 5.37
C TYR A 115 4.82 -7.14 5.56
N VAL A 116 4.16 -6.53 4.57
CA VAL A 116 2.72 -6.25 4.60
C VAL A 116 1.89 -7.53 4.73
N TRP A 117 2.26 -8.58 4.02
CA TRP A 117 1.62 -9.89 4.16
C TRP A 117 1.72 -10.43 5.58
N ARG A 118 2.84 -10.19 6.28
CA ARG A 118 3.05 -10.60 7.68
C ARG A 118 2.29 -9.71 8.67
N VAL A 119 2.11 -8.42 8.36
CA VAL A 119 1.23 -7.53 9.14
C VAL A 119 -0.19 -8.11 9.15
N ARG A 120 -0.70 -8.48 7.98
CA ARG A 120 -2.03 -9.05 7.85
C ARG A 120 -2.14 -10.46 8.45
N TRP A 121 -1.13 -11.28 8.26
CA TRP A 121 -1.08 -12.67 8.70
C TRP A 121 0.14 -12.92 9.60
N PRO A 122 0.09 -12.52 10.86
CA PRO A 122 1.25 -12.61 11.78
C PRO A 122 1.74 -14.06 11.98
N LYS A 123 0.83 -15.03 11.97
CA LYS A 123 1.12 -16.46 12.18
C LYS A 123 0.60 -17.32 11.03
N PRO A 124 1.16 -17.19 9.80
CA PRO A 124 0.67 -17.97 8.66
C PRO A 124 1.07 -19.44 8.79
N SER A 125 0.18 -20.32 8.31
CA SER A 125 0.49 -21.74 8.19
C SER A 125 1.64 -22.00 7.19
N LEU A 126 2.25 -23.19 7.26
CA LEU A 126 3.28 -23.57 6.29
C LEU A 126 2.76 -23.51 4.85
N ASN A 127 1.54 -24.00 4.62
CA ASN A 127 0.90 -23.97 3.31
C ASN A 127 0.70 -22.53 2.80
N ALA A 128 0.29 -21.60 3.67
CA ALA A 128 0.18 -20.19 3.30
C ALA A 128 1.54 -19.58 2.94
N LYS A 129 2.61 -19.94 3.65
CA LYS A 129 3.98 -19.51 3.31
C LYS A 129 4.40 -20.05 1.94
N LEU A 130 4.18 -21.34 1.68
CA LEU A 130 4.51 -21.97 0.39
C LEU A 130 3.73 -21.30 -0.76
N LYS A 131 2.42 -21.05 -0.58
CA LYS A 131 1.60 -20.33 -1.56
C LYS A 131 2.13 -18.93 -1.83
N TRP A 132 2.52 -18.19 -0.79
CA TRP A 132 3.10 -16.85 -0.95
C TRP A 132 4.39 -16.91 -1.80
N HIS A 133 5.31 -17.81 -1.49
CA HIS A 133 6.53 -17.98 -2.27
C HIS A 133 6.24 -18.39 -3.72
N ALA A 134 5.28 -19.29 -3.94
CA ALA A 134 4.87 -19.69 -5.29
C ALA A 134 4.30 -18.51 -6.10
N ILE A 135 3.47 -17.66 -5.49
CA ILE A 135 2.93 -16.45 -6.11
C ILE A 135 4.06 -15.47 -6.47
N VAL A 136 5.00 -15.23 -5.56
CA VAL A 136 6.15 -14.35 -5.84
C VAL A 136 6.95 -14.85 -7.05
N TRP A 137 7.20 -16.15 -7.14
CA TRP A 137 7.89 -16.75 -8.28
C TRP A 137 7.08 -16.66 -9.56
N LEU A 138 5.78 -16.97 -9.51
CA LEU A 138 4.90 -16.85 -10.66
C LEU A 138 4.90 -15.43 -11.22
N LEU A 139 4.71 -14.41 -10.36
CA LEU A 139 4.73 -13.00 -10.76
C LEU A 139 6.11 -12.56 -11.26
N THR A 140 7.18 -13.13 -10.72
CA THR A 140 8.54 -12.84 -11.20
C THR A 140 8.78 -13.43 -12.59
N ILE A 141 8.29 -14.65 -12.84
CA ILE A 141 8.38 -15.28 -14.17
C ILE A 141 7.55 -14.49 -15.19
N ILE A 142 6.31 -14.12 -14.85
CA ILE A 142 5.47 -13.27 -15.71
C ILE A 142 6.17 -11.95 -16.02
N ARG A 143 6.81 -11.31 -15.03
CA ARG A 143 7.59 -10.09 -15.27
C ARG A 143 8.80 -10.35 -16.17
N LEU A 144 9.45 -11.49 -16.01
CA LEU A 144 10.60 -11.87 -16.82
C LEU A 144 10.22 -12.13 -18.30
N THR A 145 9.02 -12.69 -18.58
CA THR A 145 8.55 -12.86 -19.96
C THR A 145 8.42 -11.54 -20.71
N ASN A 146 8.21 -10.42 -19.99
CA ASN A 146 8.17 -9.08 -20.59
C ASN A 146 9.50 -8.65 -21.21
N VAL A 147 10.60 -9.35 -20.93
CA VAL A 147 11.89 -9.15 -21.64
C VAL A 147 11.74 -9.43 -23.14
N PHE A 148 10.86 -10.35 -23.50
CA PHE A 148 10.64 -10.78 -24.89
C PHE A 148 9.39 -10.16 -25.51
N THR A 149 8.46 -9.66 -24.70
CA THR A 149 7.11 -9.24 -25.15
C THR A 149 6.90 -7.73 -25.13
N THR A 150 7.83 -6.95 -24.56
CA THR A 150 7.67 -5.51 -24.45
C THR A 150 8.93 -4.75 -24.89
N ASN A 151 8.75 -3.47 -25.25
CA ASN A 151 9.87 -2.58 -25.59
C ASN A 151 10.74 -2.17 -24.38
N GLU A 152 10.34 -2.58 -23.17
CA GLU A 152 11.04 -2.25 -21.91
C GLU A 152 11.86 -3.43 -21.36
N SER A 153 12.44 -4.25 -22.22
CA SER A 153 13.18 -5.48 -21.90
C SER A 153 14.21 -5.29 -20.78
N LYS A 154 15.01 -4.22 -20.84
CA LYS A 154 16.03 -3.91 -19.80
C LYS A 154 15.40 -3.65 -18.44
N LYS A 155 14.28 -2.92 -18.39
CA LYS A 155 13.56 -2.66 -17.14
C LYS A 155 12.97 -3.94 -16.56
N ALA A 156 12.34 -4.76 -17.41
CA ALA A 156 11.76 -6.03 -17.00
C ALA A 156 12.81 -7.00 -16.44
N LEU A 157 13.97 -7.13 -17.12
CA LEU A 157 15.07 -7.96 -16.65
C LEU A 157 15.61 -7.47 -15.31
N THR A 158 15.92 -6.17 -15.22
CA THR A 158 16.52 -5.56 -14.03
C THR A 158 15.60 -5.68 -12.81
N GLU A 159 14.30 -5.48 -13.00
CA GLU A 159 13.31 -5.66 -11.95
C GLU A 159 13.20 -7.11 -11.50
N SER A 160 13.17 -8.06 -12.45
CA SER A 160 13.10 -9.49 -12.15
C SER A 160 14.34 -9.96 -11.37
N LEU A 161 15.52 -9.49 -11.72
CA LEU A 161 16.74 -9.74 -10.94
C LEU A 161 16.63 -9.18 -9.52
N GLY A 162 16.08 -7.99 -9.36
CA GLY A 162 15.81 -7.41 -8.04
C GLY A 162 14.88 -8.27 -7.19
N ARG A 163 13.82 -8.82 -7.79
CA ARG A 163 12.87 -9.74 -7.13
C ARG A 163 13.55 -11.04 -6.69
N ILE A 164 14.36 -11.64 -7.56
CA ILE A 164 15.09 -12.88 -7.26
C ILE A 164 16.06 -12.66 -6.10
N VAL A 165 16.87 -11.60 -6.15
CA VAL A 165 17.82 -11.28 -5.07
C VAL A 165 17.08 -11.04 -3.75
N ALA A 166 15.97 -10.31 -3.76
CA ALA A 166 15.19 -10.06 -2.56
C ALA A 166 14.59 -11.35 -2.00
N TRP A 167 14.10 -12.24 -2.85
CA TRP A 167 13.59 -13.55 -2.43
C TRP A 167 14.66 -14.39 -1.73
N TRP A 168 15.88 -14.47 -2.29
CA TRP A 168 17.01 -15.11 -1.62
C TRP A 168 17.33 -14.48 -0.27
N GLN A 169 17.36 -13.14 -0.21
CA GLN A 169 17.61 -12.44 1.05
C GLN A 169 16.55 -12.75 2.12
N LEU A 170 15.28 -12.93 1.74
CA LEU A 170 14.21 -13.29 2.69
C LEU A 170 14.37 -14.68 3.31
N LEU A 171 15.10 -15.59 2.69
CA LEU A 171 15.37 -16.90 3.27
C LEU A 171 16.26 -16.80 4.52
N PHE A 172 17.16 -15.79 4.56
CA PHE A 172 18.16 -15.61 5.61
C PHE A 172 17.87 -14.42 6.52
N MET A 173 17.34 -13.34 5.95
CA MET A 173 17.09 -12.08 6.65
C MET A 173 15.64 -11.63 6.42
N LYS A 174 14.74 -12.10 7.26
CA LYS A 174 13.34 -11.66 7.20
C LYS A 174 13.20 -10.28 7.81
N PRO A 175 12.45 -9.36 7.19
CA PRO A 175 12.09 -8.10 7.81
C PRO A 175 11.45 -8.36 9.18
N ARG A 176 11.91 -7.66 10.20
CA ARG A 176 11.27 -7.71 11.51
C ARG A 176 9.99 -6.90 11.45
N HIS A 177 8.91 -7.50 11.88
CA HIS A 177 7.66 -6.82 12.14
C HIS A 177 7.77 -6.23 13.55
N ASN A 178 7.65 -4.92 13.69
CA ASN A 178 7.50 -4.32 15.00
C ASN A 178 6.06 -4.63 15.45
N ASP A 179 5.92 -5.37 16.55
CA ASP A 179 4.64 -5.57 17.21
C ASP A 179 4.24 -4.21 17.80
N TYR A 180 3.20 -3.59 17.21
CA TYR A 180 2.57 -2.37 17.72
C TYR A 180 1.39 -2.73 18.60
#